data_026836452ca3f9fec5f7e99566935e64
#
_entry.id   026836452ca3f9fec5f7e99566935e64
#
_cell.length_a   1.000
_cell.length_b   1.000
_cell.length_c   1.000
_cell.angle_alpha   90.00
_cell.angle_beta   90.00
_cell.angle_gamma   90.00
#
_symmetry.space_group_name_H-M   'P 1'
#
loop_
_entity.id
_entity.type
_entity.pdbx_description
1 polymer ?
#
loop_
_entity_poly.entity_id
_entity_poly.type
_entity_poly.pdbx_seq_one_letter_code
_entity_poly.pdbx_strand_id
1 'polypeptide(L)'
;MKKTLLYLLIISAFASCEDVVDVDLNSEPPRLVVDALIRVDTSEDLTEANIRISVTSPFFDAIQPAEIESMQIQNEEDGSFVPYEPVPGEPGLYRPFPTTVSPVIDNKILTSFLTNPEPVYILSVTFQDELYLARTSFVPTTPIDNIVQGEDTLFDEDDTEIIISFTDQPDREDFYIFDFDFGEFLTVEDTFFEGQEFEFSYFYEGDDFTLEPGQEVNISILGADEDLYTYMEQLIIQSDLTDNGPFQVPVSTVRGNILNAEGIDNINIFDNVDRPNSFALGYFAIVQEFQNTIVIE
;
A
#
# COMPACT_ATOMS: atom_id res chain seq x y z
N MET A 1 -48.46 -47.68 -11.04
CA MET A 1 -47.42 -47.93 -10.03
C MET A 1 -46.02 -47.50 -10.48
N LYS A 2 -45.49 -47.92 -11.67
CA LYS A 2 -44.10 -47.48 -12.08
C LYS A 2 -43.95 -45.98 -12.32
N LYS A 3 -44.95 -45.26 -12.82
CA LYS A 3 -44.91 -43.80 -13.04
C LYS A 3 -44.98 -42.99 -11.73
N THR A 4 -45.76 -43.47 -10.75
CA THR A 4 -45.88 -42.85 -9.41
C THR A 4 -44.57 -42.99 -8.62
N LEU A 5 -43.88 -44.12 -8.75
CA LEU A 5 -42.57 -44.34 -8.11
C LEU A 5 -41.47 -43.42 -8.70
N LEU A 6 -41.52 -43.17 -10.02
CA LEU A 6 -40.60 -42.26 -10.72
C LEU A 6 -40.79 -40.81 -10.26
N TYR A 7 -42.02 -40.34 -10.08
CA TYR A 7 -42.28 -38.97 -9.56
C TYR A 7 -41.84 -38.82 -8.11
N LEU A 8 -42.01 -39.87 -7.28
CA LEU A 8 -41.53 -39.83 -5.89
C LEU A 8 -39.99 -39.75 -5.81
N LEU A 9 -39.27 -40.43 -6.71
CA LEU A 9 -37.83 -40.42 -6.81
C LEU A 9 -37.28 -39.05 -7.28
N ILE A 10 -38.00 -38.40 -8.21
CA ILE A 10 -37.62 -37.05 -8.69
C ILE A 10 -37.84 -36.00 -7.60
N ILE A 11 -38.91 -36.09 -6.80
CA ILE A 11 -39.19 -35.14 -5.71
C ILE A 11 -38.15 -35.27 -4.58
N SER A 12 -37.63 -36.48 -4.29
CA SER A 12 -36.61 -36.69 -3.29
C SER A 12 -35.20 -36.14 -3.69
N ALA A 13 -34.96 -35.95 -5.01
CA ALA A 13 -33.69 -35.38 -5.48
C ALA A 13 -33.56 -33.84 -5.28
N PHE A 14 -34.68 -33.15 -4.98
CA PHE A 14 -34.69 -31.72 -4.65
C PHE A 14 -34.64 -31.42 -3.15
N ALA A 15 -34.54 -32.43 -2.29
CA ALA A 15 -34.38 -32.27 -0.85
C ALA A 15 -32.88 -32.31 -0.44
N SER A 16 -31.99 -31.78 -1.27
CA SER A 16 -30.63 -31.52 -0.87
C SER A 16 -30.64 -30.21 -0.03
N CYS A 17 -30.71 -30.35 1.28
CA CYS A 17 -30.37 -29.27 2.16
C CYS A 17 -28.86 -28.98 1.98
N GLU A 18 -28.49 -27.82 1.47
CA GLU A 18 -27.17 -27.28 1.71
C GLU A 18 -27.12 -26.92 3.21
N ASP A 19 -26.41 -27.74 3.97
CA ASP A 19 -25.99 -27.32 5.31
C ASP A 19 -25.00 -26.16 5.10
N VAL A 20 -25.45 -24.96 5.40
CA VAL A 20 -24.52 -23.82 5.57
C VAL A 20 -23.69 -24.15 6.81
N VAL A 21 -22.44 -24.55 6.58
CA VAL A 21 -21.49 -24.73 7.67
C VAL A 21 -21.13 -23.31 8.11
N ASP A 22 -21.73 -22.85 9.21
CA ASP A 22 -21.23 -21.67 9.92
C ASP A 22 -19.84 -22.03 10.47
N VAL A 23 -18.82 -21.60 9.76
CA VAL A 23 -17.44 -21.69 10.26
C VAL A 23 -17.28 -20.54 11.23
N ASP A 24 -17.29 -20.86 12.52
CA ASP A 24 -16.91 -19.92 13.58
C ASP A 24 -15.41 -19.61 13.40
N LEU A 25 -15.10 -18.61 12.60
CA LEU A 25 -13.75 -18.07 12.50
C LEU A 25 -13.50 -17.32 13.82
N ASN A 26 -12.50 -17.76 14.58
CA ASN A 26 -11.99 -16.99 15.71
C ASN A 26 -11.58 -15.61 15.18
N SER A 27 -12.46 -14.62 15.32
CA SER A 27 -12.12 -13.24 14.96
C SER A 27 -11.21 -12.67 16.04
N GLU A 28 -9.99 -12.30 15.66
CA GLU A 28 -9.15 -11.46 16.51
C GLU A 28 -9.82 -10.08 16.71
N PRO A 29 -9.54 -9.41 17.84
CA PRO A 29 -9.99 -8.03 18.01
C PRO A 29 -9.55 -7.17 16.82
N PRO A 30 -10.41 -6.25 16.33
CA PRO A 30 -10.04 -5.35 15.26
C PRO A 30 -8.75 -4.58 15.59
N ARG A 31 -7.82 -4.53 14.64
CA ARG A 31 -6.54 -3.80 14.73
C ARG A 31 -6.61 -2.54 13.89
N LEU A 32 -5.96 -1.49 14.36
CA LEU A 32 -5.74 -0.28 13.58
C LEU A 32 -4.90 -0.61 12.33
N VAL A 33 -5.30 -0.05 11.19
CA VAL A 33 -4.56 -0.10 9.93
C VAL A 33 -4.29 1.33 9.49
N VAL A 34 -3.03 1.66 9.26
CA VAL A 34 -2.58 3.00 8.85
C VAL A 34 -1.92 2.88 7.47
N ASP A 35 -2.56 3.46 6.47
CA ASP A 35 -2.03 3.57 5.12
C ASP A 35 -1.55 5.02 4.92
N ALA A 36 -0.24 5.21 5.08
CA ALA A 36 0.42 6.52 5.11
C ALA A 36 1.64 6.55 4.18
N LEU A 37 1.49 6.09 2.94
CA LEU A 37 2.49 6.24 1.90
C LEU A 37 2.36 7.63 1.26
N ILE A 38 3.27 8.54 1.63
CA ILE A 38 3.31 9.89 1.09
C ILE A 38 4.25 9.91 -0.11
N ARG A 39 3.69 10.12 -1.31
CA ARG A 39 4.39 10.20 -2.57
C ARG A 39 4.70 11.66 -2.89
N VAL A 40 5.96 11.98 -3.10
CA VAL A 40 6.46 13.35 -3.23
C VAL A 40 6.99 13.57 -4.64
N ASP A 41 6.29 14.40 -5.41
CA ASP A 41 6.85 15.01 -6.61
C ASP A 41 7.67 16.24 -6.21
N THR A 42 8.99 16.15 -6.33
CA THR A 42 9.90 17.24 -5.94
C THR A 42 9.88 18.43 -6.88
N SER A 43 9.18 18.35 -8.01
CA SER A 43 8.95 19.47 -8.93
C SER A 43 7.81 20.39 -8.47
N GLU A 44 6.95 19.92 -7.57
CA GLU A 44 5.81 20.64 -7.03
C GLU A 44 6.13 21.29 -5.68
N ASP A 45 5.64 22.50 -5.44
CA ASP A 45 5.84 23.23 -4.17
C ASP A 45 5.06 22.59 -2.99
N LEU A 46 3.97 21.89 -3.29
CA LEU A 46 3.02 21.33 -2.33
C LEU A 46 2.73 19.86 -2.62
N THR A 47 2.91 19.02 -1.61
CA THR A 47 2.64 17.57 -1.68
C THR A 47 1.27 17.25 -1.09
N GLU A 48 0.48 16.47 -1.81
CA GLU A 48 -0.71 15.82 -1.27
C GLU A 48 -0.27 14.68 -0.34
N ALA A 49 -0.75 14.73 0.91
CA ALA A 49 -0.32 13.79 1.95
C ALA A 49 -1.53 13.24 2.71
N ASN A 50 -2.48 12.69 1.96
CA ASN A 50 -3.66 12.07 2.54
C ASN A 50 -3.29 10.72 3.17
N ILE A 51 -3.86 10.42 4.34
CA ILE A 51 -3.64 9.19 5.10
C ILE A 51 -4.97 8.50 5.31
N ARG A 52 -5.03 7.20 4.99
CA ARG A 52 -6.22 6.38 5.22
C ARG A 52 -6.06 5.56 6.50
N ILE A 53 -7.10 5.61 7.33
CA ILE A 53 -7.15 4.89 8.60
C ILE A 53 -8.38 3.98 8.60
N SER A 54 -8.16 2.71 8.90
CA SER A 54 -9.22 1.71 8.99
C SER A 54 -8.95 0.74 10.15
N VAL A 55 -9.85 -0.19 10.35
CA VAL A 55 -9.63 -1.34 11.24
C VAL A 55 -9.78 -2.63 10.46
N THR A 56 -9.03 -3.66 10.88
CA THR A 56 -9.20 -5.00 10.30
C THR A 56 -10.62 -5.51 10.51
N SER A 57 -11.16 -6.19 9.51
CA SER A 57 -12.47 -6.83 9.53
C SER A 57 -12.34 -8.32 9.22
N PRO A 58 -13.33 -9.16 9.61
CA PRO A 58 -13.40 -10.53 9.13
C PRO A 58 -13.34 -10.60 7.60
N PHE A 59 -12.79 -11.68 7.07
CA PHE A 59 -12.49 -11.84 5.63
C PHE A 59 -13.65 -11.51 4.67
N PHE A 60 -14.90 -11.78 5.09
CA PHE A 60 -16.09 -11.53 4.26
C PHE A 60 -16.74 -10.16 4.51
N ASP A 61 -16.24 -9.39 5.46
CA ASP A 61 -16.80 -8.09 5.81
C ASP A 61 -16.05 -6.96 5.09
N ALA A 62 -16.77 -5.87 4.80
CA ALA A 62 -16.14 -4.68 4.24
C ALA A 62 -15.14 -4.06 5.23
N ILE A 63 -14.07 -3.48 4.69
CA ILE A 63 -13.09 -2.70 5.48
C ILE A 63 -13.83 -1.57 6.19
N GLN A 64 -13.63 -1.45 7.49
CA GLN A 64 -14.29 -0.44 8.32
C GLN A 64 -13.37 0.77 8.49
N PRO A 65 -13.81 1.98 8.11
CA PRO A 65 -13.06 3.19 8.40
C PRO A 65 -12.95 3.41 9.91
N ALA A 66 -11.81 3.92 10.38
CA ALA A 66 -11.61 4.26 11.78
C ALA A 66 -11.70 5.77 12.01
N GLU A 67 -12.37 6.16 13.09
CA GLU A 67 -12.35 7.52 13.62
C GLU A 67 -11.27 7.63 14.69
N ILE A 68 -10.33 8.56 14.50
CA ILE A 68 -9.20 8.78 15.42
C ILE A 68 -9.39 10.10 16.19
N GLU A 69 -8.79 10.21 17.36
CA GLU A 69 -8.82 11.41 18.18
C GLU A 69 -7.89 12.49 17.65
N SER A 70 -6.67 12.10 17.22
CA SER A 70 -5.68 13.02 16.68
C SER A 70 -4.67 12.31 15.78
N MET A 71 -4.10 13.07 14.83
CA MET A 71 -2.99 12.64 13.99
C MET A 71 -2.12 13.82 13.61
N GLN A 72 -0.80 13.61 13.58
CA GLN A 72 0.16 14.59 13.09
C GLN A 72 1.42 13.92 12.55
N ILE A 73 2.11 14.62 11.65
CA ILE A 73 3.48 14.32 11.24
C ILE A 73 4.38 15.38 11.85
N GLN A 74 5.42 14.96 12.56
CA GLN A 74 6.40 15.83 13.20
C GLN A 74 7.78 15.57 12.64
N ASN A 75 8.51 16.65 12.37
CA ASN A 75 9.96 16.64 12.14
C ASN A 75 10.66 16.50 13.50
N GLU A 76 11.45 15.43 13.69
CA GLU A 76 12.13 15.15 14.97
C GLU A 76 13.24 16.16 15.27
N GLU A 77 13.87 16.76 14.25
CA GLU A 77 15.00 17.64 14.39
C GLU A 77 14.64 19.01 15.00
N ASP A 78 13.61 19.65 14.43
CA ASP A 78 13.21 21.02 14.84
C ASP A 78 11.90 21.07 15.62
N GLY A 79 11.20 19.93 15.74
CA GLY A 79 9.94 19.80 16.44
C GLY A 79 8.75 20.43 15.70
N SER A 80 8.92 20.92 14.48
CA SER A 80 7.83 21.40 13.66
C SER A 80 6.88 20.24 13.30
N PHE A 81 5.59 20.51 13.18
CA PHE A 81 4.61 19.47 12.92
C PHE A 81 3.46 19.96 12.04
N VAL A 82 2.84 19.01 11.35
CA VAL A 82 1.64 19.19 10.53
C VAL A 82 0.53 18.36 11.13
N PRO A 83 -0.53 18.97 11.71
CA PRO A 83 -1.70 18.25 12.19
C PRO A 83 -2.60 17.85 11.01
N TYR A 84 -3.45 16.85 11.25
CA TYR A 84 -4.40 16.31 10.28
C TYR A 84 -5.84 16.50 10.72
N GLU A 85 -6.74 16.60 9.75
CA GLU A 85 -8.20 16.66 9.93
C GLU A 85 -8.90 15.60 9.06
N PRO A 86 -10.09 15.11 9.46
CA PRO A 86 -10.87 14.21 8.62
C PRO A 86 -11.34 14.91 7.34
N VAL A 87 -11.37 14.18 6.22
CA VAL A 87 -11.93 14.67 4.96
C VAL A 87 -13.45 14.57 5.00
N PRO A 88 -14.17 15.67 4.83
CA PRO A 88 -15.64 15.68 4.88
C PRO A 88 -16.26 14.77 3.80
N GLY A 89 -17.05 13.79 4.23
CA GLY A 89 -17.75 12.87 3.32
C GLY A 89 -16.95 11.62 2.95
N GLU A 90 -15.71 11.50 3.42
CA GLU A 90 -14.83 10.35 3.18
C GLU A 90 -14.37 9.72 4.51
N PRO A 91 -15.18 8.86 5.14
CA PRO A 91 -14.83 8.25 6.41
C PRO A 91 -13.48 7.51 6.35
N GLY A 92 -12.64 7.69 7.37
CA GLY A 92 -11.32 7.07 7.46
C GLY A 92 -10.24 7.74 6.60
N LEU A 93 -10.57 8.76 5.81
CA LEU A 93 -9.58 9.55 5.09
C LEU A 93 -9.26 10.83 5.88
N TYR A 94 -7.99 11.11 6.03
CA TYR A 94 -7.46 12.29 6.74
C TYR A 94 -6.49 13.03 5.82
N ARG A 95 -6.50 14.36 5.93
CA ARG A 95 -5.65 15.26 5.15
C ARG A 95 -4.94 16.24 6.07
N PRO A 96 -3.83 16.85 5.64
CA PRO A 96 -3.18 17.91 6.39
C PRO A 96 -4.15 19.03 6.72
N PHE A 97 -4.07 19.57 7.94
CA PHE A 97 -4.80 20.76 8.31
C PHE A 97 -4.35 21.93 7.42
N PRO A 98 -5.29 22.78 6.93
CA PRO A 98 -4.94 23.80 5.96
C PRO A 98 -3.88 24.76 6.49
N THR A 99 -2.77 24.82 5.78
CA THR A 99 -1.73 25.86 5.98
C THR A 99 -2.07 27.08 5.16
N THR A 100 -2.03 28.24 5.82
CA THR A 100 -2.21 29.51 5.13
C THR A 100 -0.87 29.94 4.52
N VAL A 101 -0.61 29.51 3.29
CA VAL A 101 0.41 30.16 2.46
C VAL A 101 -0.35 31.20 1.65
N SER A 102 -0.23 32.48 2.05
CA SER A 102 -0.95 33.58 1.37
C SER A 102 -0.65 33.61 -0.14
N PRO A 103 -1.65 33.59 -1.04
CA PRO A 103 -3.08 33.80 -0.78
C PRO A 103 -3.95 32.52 -0.74
N VAL A 104 -3.36 31.33 -0.82
CA VAL A 104 -4.05 30.03 -0.98
C VAL A 104 -4.12 29.31 0.37
N ILE A 105 -5.30 28.81 0.72
CA ILE A 105 -5.52 27.84 1.80
C ILE A 105 -5.51 26.49 1.11
N ASP A 106 -4.52 25.64 1.43
CA ASP A 106 -4.40 24.32 0.84
C ASP A 106 -4.25 23.25 1.93
N ASN A 107 -4.89 22.10 1.73
CA ASN A 107 -4.77 20.92 2.58
C ASN A 107 -3.63 20.02 2.12
N LYS A 108 -2.47 20.62 1.82
CA LYS A 108 -1.24 19.97 1.40
C LYS A 108 -0.08 20.35 2.31
N ILE A 109 0.99 19.59 2.26
CA ILE A 109 2.24 19.88 2.98
C ILE A 109 3.21 20.56 2.03
N LEU A 110 4.00 21.51 2.53
CA LEU A 110 5.11 22.06 1.76
C LEU A 110 6.08 20.91 1.40
N THR A 111 6.36 20.75 0.11
CA THR A 111 7.29 19.71 -0.37
C THR A 111 8.66 19.86 0.31
N SER A 112 9.15 21.10 0.49
CA SER A 112 10.38 21.38 1.20
C SER A 112 10.40 20.97 2.68
N PHE A 113 9.23 20.81 3.31
CA PHE A 113 9.16 20.26 4.67
C PHE A 113 9.44 18.75 4.67
N LEU A 114 9.02 18.02 3.62
CA LEU A 114 9.12 16.56 3.52
C LEU A 114 10.45 16.08 2.92
N THR A 115 11.09 16.90 2.07
CA THR A 115 12.23 16.48 1.24
C THR A 115 13.59 16.80 1.85
N ASN A 116 13.65 17.26 3.09
CA ASN A 116 14.93 17.35 3.77
C ASN A 116 15.44 15.93 4.06
N PRO A 117 16.62 15.53 3.56
CA PRO A 117 17.07 14.13 3.66
C PRO A 117 17.58 13.74 5.05
N GLU A 118 17.86 14.70 5.93
CA GLU A 118 18.45 14.40 7.24
C GLU A 118 17.43 14.12 8.36
N PRO A 119 16.27 14.83 8.45
CA PRO A 119 15.38 14.60 9.57
C PRO A 119 14.61 13.31 9.47
N VAL A 120 14.36 12.74 10.62
CA VAL A 120 13.36 11.69 10.82
C VAL A 120 11.99 12.33 11.03
N TYR A 121 10.98 11.80 10.40
CA TYR A 121 9.59 12.17 10.58
C TYR A 121 8.89 11.14 11.44
N ILE A 122 8.08 11.63 12.37
CA ILE A 122 7.29 10.80 13.27
C ILE A 122 5.81 11.03 12.95
N LEU A 123 5.13 9.99 12.51
CA LEU A 123 3.67 9.95 12.50
C LEU A 123 3.18 9.56 13.88
N SER A 124 2.27 10.36 14.44
CA SER A 124 1.58 10.05 15.70
C SER A 124 0.08 9.95 15.45
N VAL A 125 -0.54 8.86 15.85
CA VAL A 125 -1.98 8.61 15.75
C VAL A 125 -2.52 8.22 17.11
N THR A 126 -3.57 8.90 17.60
CA THR A 126 -4.30 8.51 18.81
C THR A 126 -5.61 7.85 18.40
N PHE A 127 -5.79 6.61 18.81
CA PHE A 127 -6.98 5.81 18.53
C PHE A 127 -7.38 4.99 19.76
N GLN A 128 -8.63 5.14 20.22
CA GLN A 128 -9.18 4.48 21.40
C GLN A 128 -8.33 4.70 22.67
N ASP A 129 -7.93 5.96 22.90
CA ASP A 129 -7.06 6.38 24.00
C ASP A 129 -5.64 5.76 23.97
N GLU A 130 -5.26 5.04 22.91
CA GLU A 130 -3.91 4.49 22.69
C GLU A 130 -3.14 5.31 21.67
N LEU A 131 -1.83 5.50 21.91
CA LEU A 131 -0.92 6.21 21.00
C LEU A 131 -0.18 5.23 20.11
N TYR A 132 -0.23 5.47 18.80
CA TYR A 132 0.52 4.75 17.79
C TYR A 132 1.55 5.69 17.17
N LEU A 133 2.75 5.17 16.95
CA LEU A 133 3.88 5.92 16.38
C LEU A 133 4.49 5.15 15.22
N ALA A 134 4.95 5.90 14.21
CA ALA A 134 5.80 5.37 13.15
C ALA A 134 6.91 6.38 12.84
N ARG A 135 8.04 5.89 12.32
CA ARG A 135 9.19 6.72 11.94
C ARG A 135 9.56 6.41 10.50
N THR A 136 9.94 7.45 9.78
CA THR A 136 10.50 7.35 8.43
C THR A 136 11.41 8.54 8.15
N SER A 137 12.20 8.44 7.10
CA SER A 137 12.92 9.56 6.49
C SER A 137 12.49 9.70 5.04
N PHE A 138 12.76 10.83 4.41
CA PHE A 138 12.52 10.96 2.98
C PHE A 138 13.48 10.08 2.18
N VAL A 139 12.91 9.24 1.30
CA VAL A 139 13.67 8.34 0.43
C VAL A 139 13.62 8.85 -1.01
N PRO A 140 14.74 9.32 -1.57
CA PRO A 140 14.81 9.75 -2.96
C PRO A 140 14.78 8.55 -3.93
N THR A 141 14.44 8.83 -5.20
CA THR A 141 14.50 7.87 -6.30
C THR A 141 15.08 8.51 -7.57
N THR A 142 15.14 7.76 -8.66
CA THR A 142 15.57 8.19 -9.99
C THR A 142 14.38 8.26 -10.94
N PRO A 143 14.39 9.14 -11.95
CA PRO A 143 13.32 9.18 -12.93
C PRO A 143 13.32 7.96 -13.86
N ILE A 144 12.15 7.65 -14.41
CA ILE A 144 12.02 6.71 -15.53
C ILE A 144 12.57 7.39 -16.79
N ASP A 145 13.51 6.74 -17.47
CA ASP A 145 14.13 7.27 -18.69
C ASP A 145 13.21 7.06 -19.92
N ASN A 146 12.58 5.87 -20.01
CA ASN A 146 11.72 5.53 -21.13
C ASN A 146 10.63 4.53 -20.73
N ILE A 147 9.44 4.66 -21.36
CA ILE A 147 8.33 3.69 -21.27
C ILE A 147 7.79 3.50 -22.67
N VAL A 148 7.69 2.26 -23.14
CA VAL A 148 7.11 1.89 -24.43
C VAL A 148 6.26 0.64 -24.28
N GLN A 149 5.20 0.55 -25.08
CA GLN A 149 4.46 -0.70 -25.24
C GLN A 149 5.28 -1.66 -26.11
N GLY A 150 5.46 -2.89 -25.63
CA GLY A 150 6.12 -3.96 -26.36
C GLY A 150 5.15 -4.72 -27.28
N GLU A 151 5.70 -5.70 -27.98
CA GLU A 151 4.94 -6.57 -28.90
C GLU A 151 4.88 -8.03 -28.40
N ASP A 152 5.57 -8.33 -27.29
CA ASP A 152 5.64 -9.69 -26.73
C ASP A 152 4.45 -9.95 -25.79
N THR A 153 4.11 -11.24 -25.63
CA THR A 153 3.11 -11.74 -24.69
C THR A 153 3.74 -12.78 -23.76
N LEU A 154 3.27 -12.90 -22.53
CA LEU A 154 3.83 -13.84 -21.56
C LEU A 154 3.21 -15.24 -21.71
N PHE A 155 1.90 -15.36 -21.64
CA PHE A 155 1.15 -16.61 -21.70
C PHE A 155 0.03 -16.57 -22.74
N ASP A 156 -0.69 -15.47 -22.86
CA ASP A 156 -1.88 -15.31 -23.70
C ASP A 156 -1.71 -14.19 -24.74
N GLU A 157 -2.50 -14.24 -25.81
CA GLU A 157 -2.47 -13.26 -26.90
C GLU A 157 -2.99 -11.88 -26.43
N ASP A 158 -3.72 -11.84 -25.32
CA ASP A 158 -4.33 -10.64 -24.75
C ASP A 158 -3.43 -9.96 -23.68
N ASP A 159 -2.24 -10.52 -23.41
CA ASP A 159 -1.25 -9.90 -22.51
C ASP A 159 -0.70 -8.61 -23.13
N THR A 160 -0.51 -7.59 -22.31
CA THR A 160 0.10 -6.32 -22.75
C THR A 160 1.46 -6.10 -22.11
N GLU A 161 2.51 -6.06 -22.92
CA GLU A 161 3.87 -5.77 -22.49
C GLU A 161 4.09 -4.26 -22.36
N ILE A 162 4.68 -3.84 -21.24
CA ILE A 162 5.25 -2.51 -21.04
C ILE A 162 6.73 -2.63 -20.75
N ILE A 163 7.56 -2.03 -21.58
CA ILE A 163 9.02 -2.00 -21.41
C ILE A 163 9.41 -0.69 -20.74
N ILE A 164 10.13 -0.78 -19.64
CA ILE A 164 10.56 0.34 -18.82
C ILE A 164 12.07 0.36 -18.75
N SER A 165 12.70 1.52 -18.94
CA SER A 165 14.10 1.72 -18.62
C SER A 165 14.31 2.90 -17.68
N PHE A 166 15.28 2.78 -16.80
CA PHE A 166 15.73 3.84 -15.88
C PHE A 166 17.22 3.66 -15.59
N THR A 167 17.86 4.75 -15.16
CA THR A 167 19.28 4.74 -14.80
C THR A 167 19.42 4.90 -13.30
N ASP A 168 20.03 3.90 -12.67
CA ASP A 168 20.29 3.88 -11.24
C ASP A 168 21.35 4.91 -10.82
N GLN A 169 21.31 5.34 -9.54
CA GLN A 169 22.29 6.27 -8.98
C GLN A 169 23.55 5.53 -8.51
N PRO A 170 24.75 5.89 -9.01
CA PRO A 170 25.97 5.22 -8.56
C PRO A 170 26.31 5.56 -7.11
N ASP A 171 26.98 4.63 -6.43
CA ASP A 171 27.49 4.76 -5.05
C ASP A 171 26.37 4.91 -3.98
N ARG A 172 25.15 4.43 -4.28
CA ARG A 172 24.03 4.39 -3.35
C ARG A 172 23.27 3.07 -3.53
N GLU A 173 23.07 2.34 -2.46
CA GLU A 173 22.19 1.16 -2.44
C GLU A 173 20.73 1.62 -2.53
N ASP A 174 20.05 1.27 -3.61
CA ASP A 174 18.72 1.71 -3.92
C ASP A 174 17.70 0.55 -3.99
N PHE A 175 16.54 0.83 -3.47
CA PHE A 175 15.36 -0.02 -3.60
C PHE A 175 14.26 0.76 -4.29
N TYR A 176 13.56 0.14 -5.21
CA TYR A 176 12.52 0.75 -6.02
C TYR A 176 11.20 0.01 -5.88
N ILE A 177 10.11 0.76 -5.87
CA ILE A 177 8.76 0.22 -6.01
C ILE A 177 8.17 0.83 -7.27
N PHE A 178 7.81 -0.02 -8.22
CA PHE A 178 7.03 0.40 -9.37
C PHE A 178 5.55 0.21 -9.06
N ASP A 179 4.74 1.24 -9.38
CA ASP A 179 3.29 1.20 -9.37
C ASP A 179 2.83 1.27 -10.83
N PHE A 180 2.19 0.19 -11.27
CA PHE A 180 1.71 0.01 -12.64
C PHE A 180 0.23 0.38 -12.81
N ASP A 181 -0.31 1.20 -11.90
CA ASP A 181 -1.74 1.48 -11.83
C ASP A 181 -2.56 0.23 -11.42
N PHE A 182 -3.87 0.36 -11.27
CA PHE A 182 -4.85 -0.71 -11.00
C PHE A 182 -4.55 -1.61 -9.79
N GLY A 183 -3.59 -1.26 -8.95
CA GLY A 183 -3.16 -2.05 -7.78
C GLY A 183 -2.01 -3.01 -8.06
N GLU A 184 -1.41 -2.91 -9.23
CA GLU A 184 -0.28 -3.73 -9.66
C GLU A 184 1.04 -3.09 -9.22
N PHE A 185 1.88 -3.83 -8.51
CA PHE A 185 3.16 -3.36 -7.97
C PHE A 185 4.28 -4.34 -8.24
N LEU A 186 5.49 -3.79 -8.41
CA LEU A 186 6.73 -4.56 -8.52
C LEU A 186 7.82 -3.93 -7.66
N THR A 187 8.52 -4.74 -6.88
CA THR A 187 9.71 -4.32 -6.13
C THR A 187 10.97 -4.70 -6.86
N VAL A 188 11.94 -3.79 -6.93
CA VAL A 188 13.23 -3.98 -7.62
C VAL A 188 14.36 -3.48 -6.72
N GLU A 189 15.45 -4.27 -6.62
CA GLU A 189 16.67 -3.98 -5.89
C GLU A 189 17.84 -3.80 -6.86
N ASP A 190 18.73 -2.84 -6.63
CA ASP A 190 19.83 -2.49 -7.54
C ASP A 190 21.04 -3.44 -7.51
N THR A 191 20.99 -4.52 -6.75
CA THR A 191 22.10 -5.47 -6.51
C THR A 191 22.94 -5.82 -7.76
N PHE A 192 22.34 -5.79 -8.96
CA PHE A 192 22.99 -6.24 -10.20
C PHE A 192 23.21 -5.13 -11.23
N PHE A 193 22.73 -3.90 -11.01
CA PHE A 193 22.82 -2.82 -11.99
C PHE A 193 23.21 -1.45 -11.39
N GLU A 194 23.87 -1.46 -10.22
CA GLU A 194 24.32 -0.25 -9.54
C GLU A 194 24.98 0.76 -10.48
N GLY A 195 24.45 1.97 -10.57
CA GLY A 195 24.90 3.05 -11.42
C GLY A 195 24.75 2.81 -12.92
N GLN A 196 23.93 1.84 -13.35
CA GLN A 196 23.74 1.48 -14.74
C GLN A 196 22.29 1.69 -15.19
N GLU A 197 22.10 1.79 -16.50
CA GLU A 197 20.79 1.69 -17.11
C GLU A 197 20.27 0.26 -16.96
N PHE A 198 19.05 0.14 -16.48
CA PHE A 198 18.32 -1.12 -16.35
C PHE A 198 17.02 -1.04 -17.14
N GLU A 199 16.74 -2.08 -17.92
CA GLU A 199 15.53 -2.23 -18.72
C GLU A 199 14.86 -3.57 -18.41
N PHE A 200 13.55 -3.58 -18.27
CA PHE A 200 12.77 -4.78 -18.04
C PHE A 200 11.36 -4.65 -18.65
N SER A 201 10.72 -5.80 -18.89
CA SER A 201 9.33 -5.89 -19.31
C SER A 201 8.43 -6.23 -18.13
N TYR A 202 7.31 -5.53 -18.04
CA TYR A 202 6.18 -5.85 -17.18
C TYR A 202 4.99 -6.26 -18.07
N PHE A 203 4.24 -7.29 -17.67
CA PHE A 203 3.10 -7.78 -18.42
C PHE A 203 1.83 -7.61 -17.60
N TYR A 204 0.83 -6.96 -18.20
CA TYR A 204 -0.54 -7.05 -17.71
C TYR A 204 -1.15 -8.31 -18.29
N GLU A 205 -1.50 -9.26 -17.42
CA GLU A 205 -2.06 -10.54 -17.81
C GLU A 205 -3.54 -10.37 -18.19
N GLY A 206 -3.89 -10.73 -19.43
CA GLY A 206 -5.20 -10.52 -20.01
C GLY A 206 -6.35 -11.22 -19.26
N ASP A 207 -6.05 -12.31 -18.55
CA ASP A 207 -7.02 -13.04 -17.73
C ASP A 207 -7.44 -12.25 -16.47
N ASP A 208 -6.54 -11.46 -15.91
CA ASP A 208 -6.79 -10.65 -14.71
C ASP A 208 -7.27 -9.25 -15.07
N PHE A 209 -6.64 -8.64 -16.07
CA PHE A 209 -6.94 -7.27 -16.48
C PHE A 209 -6.54 -7.00 -17.94
N THR A 210 -7.53 -6.76 -18.82
CA THR A 210 -7.29 -6.42 -20.23
C THR A 210 -7.22 -4.91 -20.41
N LEU A 211 -6.09 -4.41 -20.91
CA LEU A 211 -5.95 -3.00 -21.31
C LEU A 211 -6.59 -2.74 -22.68
N GLU A 212 -7.35 -1.65 -22.77
CA GLU A 212 -8.05 -1.29 -24.02
C GLU A 212 -7.24 -0.26 -24.81
N PRO A 213 -7.20 -0.36 -26.16
CA PRO A 213 -6.56 0.65 -27.00
C PRO A 213 -7.11 2.07 -26.73
N GLY A 214 -6.20 3.02 -26.49
CA GLY A 214 -6.51 4.40 -26.10
C GLY A 214 -6.64 4.61 -24.59
N GLN A 215 -6.50 3.58 -23.77
CA GLN A 215 -6.46 3.70 -22.32
C GLN A 215 -5.16 4.35 -21.88
N GLU A 216 -5.24 5.27 -20.92
CA GLU A 216 -4.08 5.85 -20.24
C GLU A 216 -3.72 5.00 -19.05
N VAL A 217 -2.44 4.68 -18.92
CA VAL A 217 -1.85 3.96 -17.79
C VAL A 217 -0.77 4.83 -17.16
N ASN A 218 -0.86 5.03 -15.84
CA ASN A 218 0.10 5.79 -15.09
C ASN A 218 1.11 4.81 -14.45
N ILE A 219 2.38 5.01 -14.76
CA ILE A 219 3.45 4.20 -14.21
C ILE A 219 4.35 5.09 -13.38
N SER A 220 4.51 4.72 -12.12
CA SER A 220 5.34 5.44 -11.18
C SER A 220 6.54 4.61 -10.73
N ILE A 221 7.66 5.27 -10.50
CA ILE A 221 8.80 4.75 -9.75
C ILE A 221 8.91 5.50 -8.43
N LEU A 222 8.91 4.76 -7.33
CA LEU A 222 9.01 5.27 -5.97
C LEU A 222 10.32 4.82 -5.34
N GLY A 223 10.97 5.68 -4.59
CA GLY A 223 12.08 5.28 -3.74
C GLY A 223 11.60 4.47 -2.54
N ALA A 224 12.40 3.48 -2.14
CA ALA A 224 12.14 2.72 -0.93
C ALA A 224 13.43 2.56 -0.12
N ASP A 225 13.30 2.48 1.21
CA ASP A 225 14.32 1.89 2.04
C ASP A 225 14.12 0.36 2.13
N GLU A 226 15.09 -0.35 2.69
CA GLU A 226 15.05 -1.82 2.81
C GLU A 226 13.79 -2.30 3.56
N ASP A 227 13.34 -1.55 4.57
CA ASP A 227 12.17 -1.91 5.37
C ASP A 227 10.87 -1.79 4.57
N LEU A 228 10.70 -0.69 3.81
CA LEU A 228 9.54 -0.49 2.94
C LEU A 228 9.55 -1.48 1.76
N TYR A 229 10.72 -1.71 1.15
CA TYR A 229 10.89 -2.71 0.10
C TYR A 229 10.45 -4.10 0.58
N THR A 230 10.97 -4.55 1.71
CA THR A 230 10.61 -5.86 2.29
C THR A 230 9.12 -5.94 2.65
N TYR A 231 8.54 -4.84 3.16
CA TYR A 231 7.13 -4.77 3.47
C TYR A 231 6.28 -4.92 2.20
N MET A 232 6.58 -4.19 1.14
CA MET A 232 5.86 -4.24 -0.14
C MET A 232 6.03 -5.60 -0.82
N GLU A 233 7.24 -6.17 -0.86
CA GLU A 233 7.48 -7.51 -1.39
C GLU A 233 6.59 -8.56 -0.71
N GLN A 234 6.49 -8.51 0.63
CA GLN A 234 5.63 -9.42 1.37
C GLN A 234 4.13 -9.20 1.07
N LEU A 235 3.69 -7.97 0.86
CA LEU A 235 2.30 -7.69 0.48
C LEU A 235 1.99 -8.22 -0.92
N ILE A 236 2.88 -8.00 -1.89
CA ILE A 236 2.72 -8.49 -3.27
C ILE A 236 2.62 -10.02 -3.25
N ILE A 237 3.56 -10.71 -2.60
CA ILE A 237 3.52 -12.18 -2.47
C ILE A 237 2.21 -12.66 -1.85
N GLN A 238 1.63 -11.90 -0.90
CA GLN A 238 0.38 -12.30 -0.27
C GLN A 238 -0.84 -12.07 -1.16
N SER A 239 -0.84 -11.03 -1.99
CA SER A 239 -1.92 -10.80 -2.97
C SER A 239 -1.97 -11.91 -4.01
N ASP A 240 -0.81 -12.34 -4.52
CA ASP A 240 -0.71 -13.41 -5.52
C ASP A 240 -1.11 -14.79 -4.99
N LEU A 241 -0.99 -15.01 -3.67
CA LEU A 241 -1.35 -16.28 -3.05
C LEU A 241 -2.86 -16.52 -2.95
N THR A 242 -3.70 -15.51 -3.16
CA THR A 242 -5.16 -15.66 -3.04
C THR A 242 -5.76 -16.63 -4.06
N ASP A 243 -5.09 -16.88 -5.18
CA ASP A 243 -5.57 -17.76 -6.26
C ASP A 243 -5.19 -19.25 -6.12
N ASN A 244 -4.32 -19.62 -5.17
CA ASN A 244 -3.72 -20.97 -5.10
C ASN A 244 -4.56 -22.05 -4.36
N GLY A 245 -5.82 -21.80 -4.01
CA GLY A 245 -6.77 -22.79 -3.50
C GLY A 245 -6.51 -23.28 -2.06
N PRO A 246 -7.17 -24.38 -1.60
CA PRO A 246 -7.29 -24.75 -0.18
C PRO A 246 -6.01 -25.32 0.49
N PHE A 247 -4.90 -25.37 -0.20
CA PHE A 247 -3.62 -25.90 0.32
C PHE A 247 -2.58 -24.81 0.61
N GLN A 248 -3.02 -23.56 0.75
CA GLN A 248 -2.14 -22.44 1.04
C GLN A 248 -1.44 -22.59 2.40
N VAL A 249 -0.18 -22.18 2.44
CA VAL A 249 0.53 -21.94 3.70
C VAL A 249 -0.20 -20.82 4.44
N PRO A 250 -0.43 -20.92 5.76
CA PRO A 250 -1.01 -19.83 6.52
C PRO A 250 -0.23 -18.53 6.27
N VAL A 251 -0.91 -17.54 5.75
CA VAL A 251 -0.32 -16.23 5.45
C VAL A 251 0.09 -15.61 6.79
N SER A 252 1.36 -15.26 6.94
CA SER A 252 1.82 -14.51 8.10
C SER A 252 1.33 -13.07 7.97
N THR A 253 0.90 -12.47 9.07
CA THR A 253 0.54 -11.05 9.08
C THR A 253 1.75 -10.19 8.73
N VAL A 254 1.70 -9.45 7.63
CA VAL A 254 2.73 -8.47 7.28
C VAL A 254 2.62 -7.30 8.24
N ARG A 255 3.69 -7.04 8.97
CA ARG A 255 3.77 -5.91 9.91
C ARG A 255 4.58 -4.80 9.26
N GLY A 256 4.01 -3.61 9.22
CA GLY A 256 4.74 -2.41 8.86
C GLY A 256 5.47 -1.77 10.04
N ASN A 257 5.71 -0.48 9.94
CA ASN A 257 6.46 0.29 10.94
C ASN A 257 5.57 1.02 11.97
N ILE A 258 4.29 0.67 12.09
CA ILE A 258 3.35 1.30 13.03
C ILE A 258 3.38 0.55 14.37
N LEU A 259 3.83 1.23 15.41
CA LEU A 259 3.99 0.67 16.76
C LEU A 259 2.98 1.27 17.73
N ASN A 260 2.40 0.43 18.60
CA ASN A 260 1.66 0.92 19.75
C ASN A 260 2.66 1.44 20.80
N ALA A 261 2.58 2.73 21.15
CA ALA A 261 3.52 3.37 22.05
C ALA A 261 3.32 3.03 23.54
N GLU A 262 2.21 2.37 23.88
CA GLU A 262 2.00 1.91 25.26
C GLU A 262 2.96 0.78 25.64
N GLY A 263 3.74 1.01 26.68
CA GLY A 263 4.73 0.05 27.19
C GLY A 263 6.07 0.07 26.45
N ILE A 264 6.30 1.06 25.57
CA ILE A 264 7.64 1.35 25.07
C ILE A 264 8.43 2.00 26.21
N ASP A 265 9.43 1.32 26.73
CA ASP A 265 10.29 1.79 27.80
C ASP A 265 11.61 2.42 27.28
N ASN A 266 11.88 2.29 25.98
CA ASN A 266 13.05 2.82 25.32
C ASN A 266 12.71 3.44 23.97
N ILE A 267 12.75 4.77 23.89
CA ILE A 267 12.45 5.52 22.67
C ILE A 267 13.45 5.28 21.52
N ASN A 268 14.60 4.68 21.79
CA ASN A 268 15.60 4.33 20.78
C ASN A 268 15.36 2.93 20.17
N ILE A 269 14.51 2.12 20.79
CA ILE A 269 14.12 0.80 20.31
C ILE A 269 12.62 0.83 20.13
N PHE A 270 12.17 1.08 18.89
CA PHE A 270 10.77 1.03 18.53
C PHE A 270 10.31 -0.42 18.45
N ASP A 271 10.10 -1.06 19.59
CA ASP A 271 9.49 -2.38 19.66
C ASP A 271 8.52 -2.49 20.84
N ASN A 272 7.67 -3.52 20.81
CA ASN A 272 6.73 -3.89 21.84
C ASN A 272 7.08 -5.28 22.40
N VAL A 273 8.32 -5.50 22.85
CA VAL A 273 8.81 -6.79 23.32
C VAL A 273 7.89 -7.40 24.39
N ASP A 274 7.42 -6.57 25.33
CA ASP A 274 6.55 -7.02 26.42
C ASP A 274 5.06 -7.17 26.00
N ARG A 275 4.68 -6.63 24.83
CA ARG A 275 3.30 -6.69 24.29
C ARG A 275 3.29 -7.09 22.81
N PRO A 276 3.77 -8.29 22.44
CA PRO A 276 4.00 -8.68 21.04
C PRO A 276 2.72 -8.75 20.19
N ASN A 277 1.55 -8.77 20.84
CA ASN A 277 0.25 -8.76 20.14
C ASN A 277 -0.39 -7.38 20.06
N SER A 278 0.24 -6.33 20.62
CA SER A 278 -0.25 -4.96 20.58
C SER A 278 0.48 -4.19 19.47
N PHE A 279 0.00 -4.32 18.24
CA PHE A 279 0.55 -3.65 17.07
C PHE A 279 -0.57 -3.21 16.13
N ALA A 280 -0.33 -2.17 15.37
CA ALA A 280 -1.13 -1.79 14.23
C ALA A 280 -0.58 -2.42 12.95
N LEU A 281 -1.35 -2.36 11.88
CA LEU A 281 -0.95 -2.76 10.53
C LEU A 281 -0.75 -1.52 9.66
N GLY A 282 -0.15 -1.71 8.49
CA GLY A 282 0.12 -0.64 7.53
C GLY A 282 1.51 -0.05 7.70
N TYR A 283 1.79 0.99 6.93
CA TYR A 283 3.11 1.57 6.83
C TYR A 283 3.04 3.10 6.73
N PHE A 284 4.03 3.78 7.30
CA PHE A 284 4.28 5.20 7.12
C PHE A 284 5.60 5.38 6.38
N ALA A 285 5.53 5.95 5.18
CA ALA A 285 6.70 6.29 4.38
C ALA A 285 6.53 7.65 3.70
N ILE A 286 7.67 8.32 3.46
CA ILE A 286 7.76 9.54 2.66
C ILE A 286 8.77 9.27 1.56
N VAL A 287 8.30 9.12 0.33
CA VAL A 287 9.10 8.65 -0.79
C VAL A 287 9.02 9.63 -1.97
N GLN A 288 10.12 9.81 -2.68
CA GLN A 288 10.08 10.49 -3.95
C GLN A 288 9.35 9.63 -4.99
N GLU A 289 8.57 10.28 -5.83
CA GLU A 289 7.87 9.68 -6.95
C GLU A 289 8.22 10.40 -8.26
N PHE A 290 8.44 9.62 -9.31
CA PHE A 290 8.33 10.08 -10.68
C PHE A 290 7.26 9.26 -11.39
N GLN A 291 6.30 9.95 -12.00
CA GLN A 291 5.18 9.34 -12.71
C GLN A 291 5.22 9.70 -14.18
N ASN A 292 5.00 8.71 -15.03
CA ASN A 292 4.85 8.87 -16.47
C ASN A 292 3.55 8.19 -16.91
N THR A 293 2.91 8.74 -17.95
CA THR A 293 1.69 8.17 -18.53
C THR A 293 1.98 7.61 -19.91
N ILE A 294 1.53 6.39 -20.18
CA ILE A 294 1.53 5.78 -21.51
C ILE A 294 0.09 5.61 -21.99
N VAL A 295 -0.12 5.73 -23.30
CA VAL A 295 -1.41 5.44 -23.95
C VAL A 295 -1.26 4.13 -24.70
N ILE A 296 -2.12 3.17 -24.41
CA ILE A 296 -2.13 1.83 -25.03
C ILE A 296 -2.54 1.94 -26.50
N GLU A 297 -1.82 1.24 -27.40
CA GLU A 297 -2.05 1.24 -28.86
C GLU A 297 -3.05 0.16 -29.34
#